data_bba70e53531649c05a6a1f5930183bf3
#
_entry.id   bba70e53531649c05a6a1f5930183bf3
#
_cell.length_a   1.000
_cell.length_b   1.000
_cell.length_c   1.000
_cell.angle_alpha   90.00
_cell.angle_beta   90.00
_cell.angle_gamma   90.00
#
_symmetry.space_group_name_H-M   'P 1'
#
loop_
_entity.id
_entity.type
_entity.pdbx_description
1 polymer ?
#
loop_
_entity_poly.entity_id
_entity_poly.type
_entity_poly.pdbx_seq_one_letter_code
_entity_poly.pdbx_strand_id
1 'polypeptide(L)'
;EFDIGLSYTLGNFTLGLVDFFYPGEGAKFFNFRNSTTVHTVEAALTYELEAFPLYIMAGSIIYGDDKKENGKNAFSSYAEIGYNHEFNEKNSLMAAVGASVGKGYYTDYEKNFSVVNLSAGYTRVFTLWNYDLPASATIVYNPYMEKFFWNIGLSFSIF
;
A
#
# COMPACT_ATOMS: atom_id res chain seq x y z
N GLU A 1 -6.24 -9.80 7.76
CA GLU A 1 -5.82 -8.38 7.84
C GLU A 1 -7.06 -7.49 7.81
N PHE A 2 -7.07 -6.44 8.62
CA PHE A 2 -8.12 -5.44 8.65
C PHE A 2 -7.49 -4.06 8.72
N ASP A 3 -7.82 -3.19 7.73
CA ASP A 3 -7.17 -1.91 7.55
C ASP A 3 -8.17 -0.77 7.65
N ILE A 4 -7.76 0.30 8.32
CA ILE A 4 -8.50 1.56 8.36
C ILE A 4 -7.60 2.65 7.81
N GLY A 5 -8.04 3.31 6.73
CA GLY A 5 -7.28 4.38 6.09
C GLY A 5 -8.02 5.71 6.10
N LEU A 6 -7.24 6.77 6.20
CA LEU A 6 -7.66 8.15 6.00
C LEU A 6 -6.73 8.80 5.00
N SER A 7 -7.27 9.55 4.05
CA SER A 7 -6.46 10.31 3.10
C SER A 7 -7.00 11.72 2.92
N TYR A 8 -6.08 12.64 2.62
CA TYR A 8 -6.39 14.02 2.27
C TYR A 8 -5.60 14.45 1.04
N THR A 9 -6.31 14.92 0.01
CA THR A 9 -5.69 15.35 -1.25
C THR A 9 -5.75 16.87 -1.37
N LEU A 10 -4.60 17.46 -1.71
CA LEU A 10 -4.44 18.88 -2.01
C LEU A 10 -3.64 19.04 -3.29
N GLY A 11 -4.30 19.46 -4.37
CA GLY A 11 -3.70 19.50 -5.69
C GLY A 11 -3.20 18.10 -6.07
N ASN A 12 -1.93 18.01 -6.42
CA ASN A 12 -1.30 16.75 -6.84
C ASN A 12 -0.71 15.94 -5.68
N PHE A 13 -0.88 16.41 -4.46
CA PHE A 13 -0.38 15.72 -3.27
C PHE A 13 -1.52 15.02 -2.54
N THR A 14 -1.28 13.77 -2.16
CA THR A 14 -2.16 13.01 -1.27
C THR A 14 -1.38 12.55 -0.07
N LEU A 15 -1.81 12.98 1.12
CA LEU A 15 -1.34 12.46 2.39
C LEU A 15 -2.26 11.32 2.84
N GLY A 16 -1.70 10.16 3.10
CA GLY A 16 -2.39 8.98 3.61
C GLY A 16 -1.92 8.61 5.02
N LEU A 17 -2.84 8.06 5.80
CA LEU A 17 -2.56 7.42 7.08
C LEU A 17 -3.36 6.13 7.11
N VAL A 18 -2.68 4.99 7.28
CA VAL A 18 -3.33 3.67 7.29
C VAL A 18 -2.90 2.93 8.55
N ASP A 19 -3.86 2.38 9.26
CA ASP A 19 -3.68 1.45 10.36
C ASP A 19 -3.94 0.03 9.86
N PHE A 20 -2.91 -0.78 9.81
CA PHE A 20 -2.96 -2.19 9.48
C PHE A 20 -3.10 -3.00 10.77
N PHE A 21 -4.13 -3.82 10.86
CA PHE A 21 -4.31 -4.75 11.95
C PHE A 21 -4.15 -6.19 11.46
N TYR A 22 -3.16 -6.88 12.02
CA TYR A 22 -2.87 -8.28 11.72
C TYR A 22 -3.38 -9.18 12.84
N PRO A 23 -4.61 -9.75 12.73
CA PRO A 23 -5.16 -10.61 13.75
C PRO A 23 -4.37 -11.91 13.87
N GLY A 24 -3.93 -12.24 15.08
CA GLY A 24 -3.24 -13.47 15.44
C GLY A 24 -3.75 -13.99 16.79
N GLU A 25 -3.18 -15.09 17.26
CA GLU A 25 -3.54 -15.65 18.57
C GLU A 25 -3.29 -14.61 19.69
N GLY A 26 -4.33 -14.28 20.45
CA GLY A 26 -4.27 -13.29 21.53
C GLY A 26 -4.31 -11.83 21.09
N ALA A 27 -4.37 -11.53 19.79
CA ALA A 27 -4.49 -10.15 19.27
C ALA A 27 -5.81 -9.52 19.72
N LYS A 28 -5.74 -8.26 20.14
CA LYS A 28 -6.91 -7.46 20.55
C LYS A 28 -6.99 -6.20 19.72
N PHE A 29 -8.07 -6.02 18.97
CA PHE A 29 -8.27 -4.86 18.08
C PHE A 29 -8.12 -3.51 18.78
N PHE A 30 -8.59 -3.35 20.00
CA PHE A 30 -8.47 -2.09 20.76
C PHE A 30 -7.19 -1.98 21.62
N ASN A 31 -6.18 -2.81 21.35
CA ASN A 31 -4.88 -2.69 22.03
C ASN A 31 -3.92 -1.81 21.22
N PHE A 32 -3.89 -0.53 21.53
CA PHE A 32 -2.98 0.46 20.93
C PHE A 32 -1.73 0.75 21.79
N ARG A 33 -1.38 -0.14 22.75
CA ARG A 33 -0.13 0.00 23.48
C ARG A 33 1.05 -0.30 22.60
N ASN A 34 1.92 0.65 22.38
CA ASN A 34 3.08 0.51 21.50
C ASN A 34 3.99 -0.70 21.79
N SER A 35 4.01 -1.21 23.02
CA SER A 35 4.81 -2.39 23.42
C SER A 35 4.13 -3.74 23.15
N THR A 36 2.84 -3.78 22.90
CA THR A 36 2.06 -5.02 22.80
C THR A 36 1.00 -5.00 21.70
N THR A 37 0.90 -3.91 20.95
CA THR A 37 0.00 -3.80 19.81
C THR A 37 0.48 -4.67 18.65
N VAL A 38 -0.46 -5.17 17.87
CA VAL A 38 -0.24 -5.78 16.55
C VAL A 38 -0.70 -4.85 15.43
N HIS A 39 -1.07 -3.62 15.78
CA HIS A 39 -1.32 -2.57 14.79
C HIS A 39 -0.02 -2.02 14.23
N THR A 40 -0.05 -1.62 12.98
CA THR A 40 1.05 -0.95 12.29
C THR A 40 0.49 0.25 11.56
N VAL A 41 0.86 1.46 12.01
CA VAL A 41 0.36 2.71 11.41
C VAL A 41 1.41 3.27 10.45
N GLU A 42 1.04 3.39 9.18
CA GLU A 42 1.87 4.00 8.15
C GLU A 42 1.34 5.39 7.78
N ALA A 43 2.26 6.34 7.62
CA ALA A 43 2.01 7.62 6.96
C ALA A 43 2.70 7.64 5.61
N ALA A 44 1.97 8.02 4.55
CA ALA A 44 2.50 8.06 3.19
C ALA A 44 2.14 9.38 2.52
N LEU A 45 3.03 9.87 1.67
CA LEU A 45 2.83 11.01 0.79
C LEU A 45 2.96 10.55 -0.65
N THR A 46 1.93 10.80 -1.45
CA THR A 46 1.91 10.55 -2.88
C THR A 46 1.90 11.88 -3.64
N TYR A 47 2.66 11.97 -4.71
CA TYR A 47 2.65 13.07 -5.66
C TYR A 47 2.34 12.54 -7.07
N GLU A 48 1.29 13.06 -7.69
CA GLU A 48 0.89 12.74 -9.06
C GLU A 48 1.50 13.78 -10.04
N LEU A 49 2.14 13.30 -11.10
CA LEU A 49 2.77 14.15 -12.09
C LEU A 49 1.71 14.65 -13.10
N GLU A 50 1.59 15.98 -13.27
CA GLU A 50 0.59 16.58 -14.18
C GLU A 50 0.80 16.22 -15.67
N ALA A 51 2.05 16.12 -16.09
CA ALA A 51 2.41 15.95 -17.50
C ALA A 51 2.46 14.49 -17.95
N PHE A 52 2.50 13.55 -17.01
CA PHE A 52 2.65 12.12 -17.27
C PHE A 52 1.77 11.31 -16.32
N PRO A 53 1.23 10.17 -16.73
CA PRO A 53 0.43 9.31 -15.88
C PRO A 53 1.29 8.53 -14.86
N LEU A 54 2.16 9.25 -14.17
CA LEU A 54 3.10 8.75 -13.17
C LEU A 54 2.79 9.33 -11.79
N TYR A 55 3.03 8.54 -10.77
CA TYR A 55 3.07 9.02 -9.39
C TYR A 55 4.36 8.57 -8.70
N ILE A 56 4.73 9.31 -7.67
CA ILE A 56 5.80 8.95 -6.74
C ILE A 56 5.18 8.92 -5.34
N MET A 57 5.44 7.84 -4.61
CA MET A 57 4.96 7.69 -3.25
C MET A 57 6.13 7.38 -2.31
N ALA A 58 6.08 7.93 -1.11
CA ALA A 58 6.97 7.56 -0.01
C ALA A 58 6.16 7.44 1.27
N GLY A 59 6.37 6.35 2.00
CA GLY A 59 5.71 6.07 3.25
C GLY A 59 6.68 5.58 4.32
N SER A 60 6.25 5.70 5.56
CA SER A 60 6.99 5.16 6.70
C SER A 60 6.02 4.69 7.77
N ILE A 61 6.33 3.56 8.39
CA ILE A 61 5.63 3.08 9.57
C ILE A 61 6.02 3.96 10.74
N ILE A 62 5.06 4.73 11.26
CA ILE A 62 5.30 5.73 12.30
C ILE A 62 4.93 5.25 13.70
N TYR A 63 4.14 4.17 13.80
CA TYR A 63 3.68 3.63 15.08
C TYR A 63 3.37 2.14 14.95
N GLY A 64 3.44 1.42 16.08
CA GLY A 64 2.93 0.06 16.21
C GLY A 64 4.00 -1.02 16.23
N ASP A 65 3.72 -2.17 15.61
CA ASP A 65 4.55 -3.37 15.65
C ASP A 65 5.66 -3.37 14.57
N ASP A 66 6.37 -2.25 14.50
CA ASP A 66 7.58 -2.07 13.67
C ASP A 66 8.76 -1.80 14.59
N LYS A 67 9.36 -2.87 15.12
CA LYS A 67 10.36 -2.79 16.19
C LYS A 67 11.72 -3.32 15.77
N LYS A 68 12.75 -2.57 16.15
CA LYS A 68 14.12 -3.07 16.19
C LYS A 68 14.31 -4.03 17.37
N GLU A 69 15.38 -4.83 17.36
CA GLU A 69 15.75 -5.73 18.46
C GLU A 69 15.81 -5.04 19.84
N ASN A 70 16.12 -3.76 19.88
CA ASN A 70 16.17 -2.97 21.12
C ASN A 70 14.80 -2.42 21.58
N GLY A 71 13.70 -2.83 20.92
CA GLY A 71 12.33 -2.45 21.23
C GLY A 71 11.91 -1.03 20.75
N LYS A 72 12.81 -0.27 20.13
CA LYS A 72 12.47 1.03 19.53
C LYS A 72 11.81 0.85 18.17
N ASN A 73 10.95 1.81 17.78
CA ASN A 73 10.38 1.84 16.44
C ASN A 73 11.49 1.86 15.37
N ALA A 74 11.32 1.07 14.34
CA ALA A 74 12.26 0.99 13.23
C ALA A 74 12.07 2.13 12.22
N PHE A 75 10.83 2.62 12.09
CA PHE A 75 10.41 3.57 11.06
C PHE A 75 10.68 3.01 9.65
N SER A 76 10.25 1.76 9.46
CA SER A 76 10.39 1.07 8.18
C SER A 76 9.78 1.91 7.07
N SER A 77 10.56 2.18 6.04
CA SER A 77 10.18 3.11 4.98
C SER A 77 10.15 2.42 3.62
N TYR A 78 9.24 2.89 2.79
CA TYR A 78 8.98 2.38 1.46
C TYR A 78 8.87 3.56 0.49
N ALA A 79 9.36 3.38 -0.72
CA ALA A 79 9.18 4.34 -1.81
C ALA A 79 8.76 3.60 -3.08
N GLU A 80 7.92 4.24 -3.88
CA GLU A 80 7.36 3.66 -5.09
C GLU A 80 7.26 4.70 -6.20
N ILE A 81 7.50 4.25 -7.41
CA ILE A 81 7.13 4.96 -8.64
C ILE A 81 6.09 4.09 -9.35
N GLY A 82 4.94 4.67 -9.66
CA GLY A 82 3.88 3.99 -10.37
C GLY A 82 3.41 4.74 -11.61
N TYR A 83 2.78 3.99 -12.48
CA TYR A 83 2.20 4.43 -13.73
C TYR A 83 0.72 4.01 -13.74
N ASN A 84 -0.18 4.98 -13.95
CA ASN A 84 -1.60 4.75 -14.09
C ASN A 84 -2.04 5.27 -15.45
N HIS A 85 -2.61 4.41 -16.29
CA HIS A 85 -3.09 4.80 -17.61
C HIS A 85 -4.52 4.37 -17.83
N GLU A 86 -5.36 5.33 -18.13
CA GLU A 86 -6.74 5.11 -18.53
C GLU A 86 -6.80 5.04 -20.07
N PHE A 87 -7.09 3.86 -20.60
CA PHE A 87 -7.31 3.69 -22.04
C PHE A 87 -8.64 4.32 -22.49
N ASN A 88 -9.62 4.29 -21.62
CA ASN A 88 -10.94 4.89 -21.74
C ASN A 88 -11.65 4.85 -20.38
N GLU A 89 -12.87 5.39 -20.30
CA GLU A 89 -13.68 5.47 -19.08
C GLU A 89 -13.90 4.13 -18.35
N LYS A 90 -13.69 3.00 -19.05
CA LYS A 90 -13.96 1.65 -18.52
C LYS A 90 -12.72 0.78 -18.32
N ASN A 91 -11.56 1.21 -18.79
CA ASN A 91 -10.38 0.36 -18.78
C ASN A 91 -9.15 1.15 -18.39
N SER A 92 -8.46 0.69 -17.35
CA SER A 92 -7.20 1.25 -16.89
C SER A 92 -6.14 0.19 -16.60
N LEU A 93 -4.89 0.56 -16.74
CA LEU A 93 -3.71 -0.21 -16.40
C LEU A 93 -2.94 0.53 -15.31
N MET A 94 -2.42 -0.23 -14.36
CA MET A 94 -1.41 0.26 -13.42
C MET A 94 -0.15 -0.59 -13.51
N ALA A 95 0.99 0.02 -13.26
CA ALA A 95 2.25 -0.67 -13.01
C ALA A 95 3.04 0.10 -11.97
N ALA A 96 3.77 -0.59 -11.10
CA ALA A 96 4.58 0.08 -10.10
C ALA A 96 5.86 -0.69 -9.79
N VAL A 97 6.86 0.07 -9.35
CA VAL A 97 8.12 -0.42 -8.80
C VAL A 97 8.32 0.21 -7.44
N GLY A 98 8.42 -0.62 -6.41
CA GLY A 98 8.58 -0.17 -5.05
C GLY A 98 9.75 -0.82 -4.35
N ALA A 99 10.37 -0.07 -3.44
CA ALA A 99 11.55 -0.48 -2.72
C ALA A 99 11.45 -0.12 -1.23
N SER A 100 11.99 -0.99 -0.39
CA SER A 100 12.30 -0.68 0.99
C SER A 100 13.50 0.26 1.05
N VAL A 101 13.41 1.29 1.90
CA VAL A 101 14.46 2.27 2.15
C VAL A 101 14.83 2.25 3.63
N GLY A 102 16.07 1.90 3.92
CA GLY A 102 16.50 1.60 5.28
C GLY A 102 16.19 0.17 5.72
N LYS A 103 16.86 -0.28 6.79
CA LYS A 103 16.56 -1.57 7.41
C LYS A 103 15.22 -1.52 8.11
N GLY A 104 14.28 -2.38 7.70
CA GLY A 104 12.95 -2.37 8.23
C GLY A 104 12.12 -3.60 7.88
N TYR A 105 10.86 -3.54 8.21
CA TYR A 105 9.85 -4.59 8.07
C TYR A 105 9.85 -5.27 6.69
N TYR A 106 9.95 -4.49 5.61
CA TYR A 106 9.86 -5.01 4.23
C TYR A 106 11.04 -5.90 3.81
N THR A 107 12.11 -5.95 4.60
CA THR A 107 13.32 -6.75 4.33
C THR A 107 13.81 -7.48 5.58
N ASP A 108 12.89 -7.83 6.49
CA ASP A 108 13.21 -8.51 7.75
C ASP A 108 14.35 -7.84 8.52
N TYR A 109 14.47 -6.49 8.38
CA TYR A 109 15.52 -5.64 8.97
C TYR A 109 16.93 -5.95 8.48
N GLU A 110 17.09 -6.69 7.38
CA GLU A 110 18.42 -7.13 6.90
C GLU A 110 19.04 -6.15 5.89
N LYS A 111 18.23 -5.62 4.94
CA LYS A 111 18.74 -4.80 3.83
C LYS A 111 18.47 -3.32 4.05
N ASN A 112 19.43 -2.47 3.68
CA ASN A 112 19.24 -1.01 3.65
C ASN A 112 18.44 -0.54 2.43
N PHE A 113 18.46 -1.33 1.36
CA PHE A 113 17.69 -1.08 0.15
C PHE A 113 17.40 -2.41 -0.53
N SER A 114 16.16 -2.58 -0.94
CA SER A 114 15.76 -3.72 -1.79
C SER A 114 14.49 -3.37 -2.54
N VAL A 115 14.43 -3.76 -3.81
CA VAL A 115 13.15 -3.78 -4.53
C VAL A 115 12.31 -4.89 -3.94
N VAL A 116 11.11 -4.54 -3.46
CA VAL A 116 10.18 -5.45 -2.78
C VAL A 116 8.83 -5.54 -3.47
N ASN A 117 8.59 -4.68 -4.47
CA ASN A 117 7.35 -4.64 -5.23
C ASN A 117 7.63 -4.37 -6.71
N LEU A 118 7.25 -5.31 -7.55
CA LEU A 118 7.06 -5.12 -8.99
C LEU A 118 5.63 -5.53 -9.28
N SER A 119 4.76 -4.57 -9.57
CA SER A 119 3.33 -4.84 -9.74
C SER A 119 2.82 -4.38 -11.09
N ALA A 120 1.80 -5.10 -11.55
CA ALA A 120 0.97 -4.73 -12.70
C ALA A 120 -0.48 -5.10 -12.41
N GLY A 121 -1.39 -4.21 -12.74
CA GLY A 121 -2.82 -4.40 -12.51
C GLY A 121 -3.65 -3.86 -13.67
N TYR A 122 -4.81 -4.43 -13.85
CA TYR A 122 -5.79 -4.00 -14.82
C TYR A 122 -7.15 -3.87 -14.15
N THR A 123 -7.84 -2.78 -14.44
CA THR A 123 -9.20 -2.54 -13.96
C THR A 123 -10.13 -2.42 -15.15
N ARG A 124 -11.27 -3.07 -15.07
CA ARG A 124 -12.38 -2.95 -16.01
C ARG A 124 -13.66 -2.61 -15.29
N VAL A 125 -14.35 -1.58 -15.77
CA VAL A 125 -15.67 -1.20 -15.28
C VAL A 125 -16.73 -1.97 -16.08
N PHE A 126 -17.51 -2.79 -15.40
CA PHE A 126 -18.70 -3.45 -15.94
C PHE A 126 -19.93 -2.64 -15.58
N THR A 127 -20.74 -2.29 -16.56
CA THR A 127 -22.03 -1.65 -16.28
C THR A 127 -23.12 -2.73 -16.17
N LEU A 128 -23.65 -2.90 -14.97
CA LEU A 128 -24.73 -3.82 -14.66
C LEU A 128 -25.99 -2.99 -14.39
N TRP A 129 -26.97 -3.08 -15.29
CA TRP A 129 -28.13 -2.17 -15.34
C TRP A 129 -27.66 -0.71 -15.43
N ASN A 130 -27.80 0.08 -14.37
CA ASN A 130 -27.36 1.48 -14.31
C ASN A 130 -26.26 1.68 -13.25
N TYR A 131 -25.59 0.61 -12.85
CA TYR A 131 -24.55 0.63 -11.83
C TYR A 131 -23.22 0.23 -12.44
N ASP A 132 -22.21 1.05 -12.26
CA ASP A 132 -20.85 0.76 -12.68
C ASP A 132 -20.10 -0.01 -11.58
N LEU A 133 -19.62 -1.20 -11.95
CA LEU A 133 -18.90 -2.13 -11.09
C LEU A 133 -17.45 -2.27 -11.58
N PRO A 134 -16.49 -1.54 -11.01
CA PRO A 134 -15.08 -1.76 -11.30
C PRO A 134 -14.60 -3.11 -10.75
N ALA A 135 -14.03 -3.92 -11.63
CA ALA A 135 -13.34 -5.16 -11.28
C ALA A 135 -11.86 -5.00 -11.60
N SER A 136 -11.00 -5.35 -10.66
CA SER A 136 -9.54 -5.26 -10.81
C SER A 136 -8.86 -6.60 -10.61
N ALA A 137 -7.75 -6.79 -11.30
CA ALA A 137 -6.83 -7.89 -11.07
C ALA A 137 -5.41 -7.33 -11.04
N THR A 138 -4.63 -7.70 -10.03
CA THR A 138 -3.25 -7.24 -9.85
C THR A 138 -2.35 -8.43 -9.57
N ILE A 139 -1.20 -8.46 -10.22
CA ILE A 139 -0.09 -9.36 -9.90
C ILE A 139 1.05 -8.55 -9.30
N VAL A 140 1.66 -9.09 -8.26
CA VAL A 140 2.80 -8.50 -7.57
C VAL A 140 3.90 -9.55 -7.48
N TYR A 141 5.10 -9.19 -7.92
CA TYR A 141 6.31 -9.96 -7.65
C TYR A 141 7.15 -9.22 -6.61
N ASN A 142 7.48 -9.90 -5.53
CA ASN A 142 8.43 -9.40 -4.54
C ASN A 142 9.81 -10.03 -4.80
N PRO A 143 10.77 -9.27 -5.36
CA PRO A 143 12.11 -9.81 -5.70
C PRO A 143 12.92 -10.20 -4.46
N TYR A 144 12.71 -9.54 -3.31
CA TYR A 144 13.41 -9.87 -2.06
C TYR A 144 12.98 -11.23 -1.50
N MET A 145 11.68 -11.53 -1.55
CA MET A 145 11.11 -12.78 -1.08
C MET A 145 11.10 -13.88 -2.16
N GLU A 146 11.36 -13.53 -3.42
CA GLU A 146 11.20 -14.40 -4.60
C GLU A 146 9.78 -15.00 -4.72
N LYS A 147 8.75 -14.19 -4.38
CA LYS A 147 7.35 -14.63 -4.34
C LYS A 147 6.45 -13.79 -5.23
N PHE A 148 5.45 -14.47 -5.79
CA PHE A 148 4.33 -13.84 -6.48
C PHE A 148 3.09 -13.81 -5.59
N PHE A 149 2.37 -12.70 -5.67
CA PHE A 149 1.06 -12.50 -5.08
C PHE A 149 0.10 -12.04 -6.16
N TRP A 150 -1.17 -12.29 -5.97
CA TRP A 150 -2.22 -11.79 -6.85
C TRP A 150 -3.41 -11.35 -6.01
N ASN A 151 -4.11 -10.34 -6.52
CA ASN A 151 -5.29 -9.78 -5.90
C ASN A 151 -6.38 -9.61 -6.96
N ILE A 152 -7.63 -9.91 -6.59
CA ILE A 152 -8.81 -9.63 -7.39
C ILE A 152 -9.73 -8.79 -6.53
N GLY A 153 -10.18 -7.66 -7.05
CA GLY A 153 -11.01 -6.70 -6.35
C GLY A 153 -12.30 -6.38 -7.11
N LEU A 154 -13.35 -6.10 -6.37
CA LEU A 154 -14.57 -5.46 -6.85
C LEU A 154 -14.81 -4.22 -6.00
N SER A 155 -15.09 -3.07 -6.64
CA SER A 155 -15.36 -1.83 -5.94
C SER A 155 -16.84 -1.47 -6.03
N PHE A 156 -17.43 -1.12 -4.90
CA PHE A 156 -18.81 -0.72 -4.81
C PHE A 156 -18.88 0.72 -4.27
N SER A 157 -19.57 1.60 -4.98
CA SER A 157 -19.93 2.92 -4.50
C SER A 157 -21.40 2.92 -4.09
N ILE A 158 -21.70 3.48 -2.92
CA ILE A 158 -23.06 3.50 -2.36
C ILE A 158 -23.78 4.83 -2.69
N PHE A 159 -23.05 5.78 -3.33
CA PHE A 159 -23.56 7.13 -3.65
C PHE A 159 -23.23 7.49 -5.09
#